data_0a12cff38b8ab2fa5bdf0e3ab9aca149
#
_entry.id   0a12cff38b8ab2fa5bdf0e3ab9aca149
#
_cell.length_a   1.000
_cell.length_b   1.000
_cell.length_c   1.000
_cell.angle_alpha   90.00
_cell.angle_beta   90.00
_cell.angle_gamma   90.00
#
_symmetry.space_group_name_H-M   'P 1'
#
loop_
_entity.id
_entity.type
_entity.pdbx_description
1 polymer ?
#
loop_
_entity_poly.entity_id
_entity_poly.type
_entity_poly.pdbx_seq_one_letter_code
_entity_poly.pdbx_strand_id
1 'polypeptide(L)'
;MQEVLNFLKKAGTYYLATVEGDQPRVRPFGTITNFEGKLYIQTGKGKDVFKQANGAKVELCCFDGEKWLRLAGTLVDDDNVAAKKHMLDDYPQLRAMYDENDPNTAVLYFKDAKATFSSFTAAPETIEF
;
A
#
# COMPACT_ATOMS: atom_id res chain seq x y z
N MET A 1 10.91 -7.75 3.22
CA MET A 1 9.47 -7.44 3.09
C MET A 1 8.70 -7.53 4.41
N GLN A 2 8.97 -8.54 5.22
CA GLN A 2 8.27 -8.70 6.50
C GLN A 2 8.50 -7.49 7.44
N GLU A 3 9.69 -6.94 7.47
CA GLU A 3 10.02 -5.76 8.28
C GLU A 3 9.21 -4.54 7.84
N VAL A 4 9.01 -4.37 6.53
CA VAL A 4 8.19 -3.31 5.95
C VAL A 4 6.73 -3.48 6.36
N LEU A 5 6.20 -4.68 6.24
CA LEU A 5 4.83 -5.01 6.64
C LEU A 5 4.62 -4.73 8.13
N ASN A 6 5.55 -5.18 8.98
CA ASN A 6 5.46 -4.96 10.43
C ASN A 6 5.43 -3.47 10.78
N PHE A 7 6.28 -2.67 10.13
CA PHE A 7 6.33 -1.23 10.36
C PHE A 7 5.02 -0.55 9.97
N LEU A 8 4.47 -0.90 8.81
CA LEU A 8 3.20 -0.36 8.31
C LEU A 8 2.02 -0.76 9.19
N LYS A 9 1.96 -2.02 9.60
CA LYS A 9 0.91 -2.53 10.51
C LYS A 9 0.94 -1.80 11.86
N LYS A 10 2.12 -1.59 12.41
CA LYS A 10 2.28 -0.88 13.68
C LYS A 10 1.91 0.59 13.58
N ALA A 11 2.28 1.25 12.49
CA ALA A 11 1.93 2.65 12.26
C ALA A 11 0.42 2.84 12.07
N GLY A 12 -0.26 1.85 11.49
CA GLY A 12 -1.71 1.87 11.26
C GLY A 12 -2.12 2.71 10.06
N THR A 13 -1.67 3.95 9.98
CA THR A 13 -1.94 4.85 8.86
C THR A 13 -0.63 5.18 8.14
N TYR A 14 -0.67 5.11 6.83
CA TYR A 14 0.39 5.61 5.97
C TYR A 14 -0.20 6.56 4.93
N TYR A 15 0.63 7.34 4.28
CA TYR A 15 0.21 8.31 3.27
C TYR A 15 0.74 7.88 1.93
N LEU A 16 -0.17 7.67 0.99
CA LEU A 16 0.14 7.22 -0.37
C LEU A 16 0.18 8.41 -1.32
N ALA A 17 1.31 8.61 -1.97
CA ALA A 17 1.51 9.66 -2.97
C ALA A 17 1.41 9.08 -4.37
N THR A 18 0.67 9.76 -5.21
CA THR A 18 0.47 9.46 -6.63
C THR A 18 0.61 10.74 -7.45
N VAL A 19 0.57 10.61 -8.77
CA VAL A 19 0.62 11.76 -9.68
C VAL A 19 -0.63 11.76 -10.55
N GLU A 20 -1.25 12.93 -10.65
CA GLU A 20 -2.36 13.19 -11.57
C GLU A 20 -1.92 14.28 -12.54
N GLY A 21 -1.60 13.91 -13.79
CA GLY A 21 -0.96 14.83 -14.71
C GLY A 21 0.43 15.20 -14.20
N ASP A 22 0.62 16.48 -13.85
CA ASP A 22 1.82 16.99 -13.21
C ASP A 22 1.61 17.34 -11.73
N GLN A 23 0.41 17.05 -11.18
CA GLN A 23 0.08 17.35 -9.79
C GLN A 23 0.33 16.15 -8.90
N PRO A 24 1.23 16.26 -7.91
CA PRO A 24 1.33 15.24 -6.85
C PRO A 24 0.05 15.22 -6.01
N ARG A 25 -0.41 14.04 -5.67
CA ARG A 25 -1.55 13.82 -4.79
C ARG A 25 -1.12 12.93 -3.63
N VAL A 26 -1.67 13.18 -2.44
CA VAL A 26 -1.38 12.38 -1.25
C VAL A 26 -2.66 12.20 -0.43
N ARG A 27 -2.83 11.01 0.16
CA ARG A 27 -3.99 10.71 1.00
C ARG A 27 -3.65 9.61 2.00
N PRO A 28 -4.37 9.54 3.14
CA PRO A 28 -4.17 8.48 4.11
C PRO A 28 -4.72 7.14 3.60
N PHE A 29 -4.02 6.06 3.94
CA PHE A 29 -4.41 4.68 3.73
C PHE A 29 -4.17 3.89 5.01
N GLY A 30 -4.91 2.80 5.19
CA GLY A 30 -4.78 1.97 6.39
C GLY A 30 -4.66 0.48 6.12
N THR A 31 -4.73 0.04 4.85
CA THR A 31 -4.72 -1.38 4.51
C THR A 31 -3.36 -1.81 3.99
N ILE A 32 -2.86 -2.92 4.51
CA ILE A 32 -1.62 -3.53 4.04
C ILE A 32 -1.61 -5.00 4.43
N THR A 33 -1.34 -5.88 3.51
CA THR A 33 -1.25 -7.31 3.82
C THR A 33 -0.25 -8.01 2.89
N ASN A 34 0.28 -9.14 3.36
CA ASN A 34 1.09 -10.03 2.55
C ASN A 34 0.21 -11.19 2.10
N PHE A 35 0.13 -11.40 0.80
CA PHE A 35 -0.52 -12.57 0.22
C PHE A 35 0.40 -13.17 -0.84
N GLU A 36 0.76 -14.45 -0.64
CA GLU A 36 1.65 -15.20 -1.54
C GLU A 36 2.96 -14.47 -1.86
N GLY A 37 3.55 -13.83 -0.85
CA GLY A 37 4.84 -13.15 -0.99
C GLY A 37 4.79 -11.77 -1.64
N LYS A 38 3.59 -11.21 -1.83
CA LYS A 38 3.41 -9.85 -2.37
C LYS A 38 2.73 -8.96 -1.35
N LEU A 39 3.11 -7.70 -1.35
CA LEU A 39 2.57 -6.69 -0.44
C LEU A 39 1.44 -5.94 -1.12
N TYR A 40 0.22 -6.09 -0.60
CA TYR A 40 -1.00 -5.54 -1.17
C TYR A 40 -1.56 -4.40 -0.36
N ILE A 41 -2.14 -3.44 -1.09
CA ILE A 41 -3.03 -2.42 -0.55
C ILE A 41 -4.41 -2.57 -1.18
N GLN A 42 -5.44 -1.96 -0.57
CA GLN A 42 -6.81 -2.05 -1.10
C GLN A 42 -7.41 -0.68 -1.34
N THR A 43 -8.19 -0.58 -2.41
CA THR A 43 -9.04 0.58 -2.70
C THR A 43 -10.29 0.14 -3.47
N GLY A 44 -11.06 1.09 -3.96
CA GLY A 44 -12.19 0.85 -4.87
C GLY A 44 -11.86 1.37 -6.27
N LYS A 45 -12.27 0.63 -7.31
CA LYS A 45 -11.97 1.01 -8.70
C LYS A 45 -12.60 2.34 -9.12
N GLY A 46 -13.69 2.75 -8.47
CA GLY A 46 -14.33 4.03 -8.73
C GLY A 46 -13.61 5.25 -8.17
N LYS A 47 -12.60 5.06 -7.33
CA LYS A 47 -11.88 6.17 -6.70
C LYS A 47 -10.78 6.73 -7.61
N ASP A 48 -10.51 8.04 -7.48
CA ASP A 48 -9.46 8.70 -8.24
C ASP A 48 -8.07 8.10 -7.96
N VAL A 49 -7.81 7.70 -6.71
CA VAL A 49 -6.54 7.07 -6.35
C VAL A 49 -6.28 5.80 -7.16
N PHE A 50 -7.30 5.00 -7.42
CA PHE A 50 -7.13 3.80 -8.24
C PHE A 50 -6.67 4.17 -9.66
N LYS A 51 -7.31 5.17 -10.26
CA LYS A 51 -6.97 5.62 -11.62
C LYS A 51 -5.55 6.17 -11.70
N GLN A 52 -5.10 6.84 -10.64
CA GLN A 52 -3.76 7.41 -10.55
C GLN A 52 -2.68 6.37 -10.26
N ALA A 53 -3.03 5.34 -9.49
CA ALA A 53 -2.06 4.37 -8.96
C ALA A 53 -1.90 3.12 -9.83
N ASN A 54 -2.95 2.72 -10.56
CA ASN A 54 -2.94 1.47 -11.32
C ASN A 54 -1.87 1.49 -12.42
N GLY A 55 -0.89 0.58 -12.31
CA GLY A 55 0.23 0.48 -13.25
C GLY A 55 1.24 1.61 -13.13
N ALA A 56 1.14 2.45 -12.10
CA ALA A 56 1.96 3.64 -11.95
C ALA A 56 2.99 3.49 -10.83
N LYS A 57 4.04 4.29 -10.92
CA LYS A 57 5.00 4.46 -9.82
C LYS A 57 4.36 5.32 -8.74
N VAL A 58 4.46 4.84 -7.51
CA VAL A 58 3.92 5.51 -6.32
C VAL A 58 4.95 5.51 -5.21
N GLU A 59 4.69 6.29 -4.18
CA GLU A 59 5.47 6.23 -2.94
C GLU A 59 4.52 6.39 -1.76
N LEU A 60 4.76 5.60 -0.71
CA LEU A 60 4.08 5.81 0.56
C LEU A 60 5.08 6.18 1.65
N CYS A 61 4.57 6.84 2.68
CA CYS A 61 5.37 7.25 3.83
C CYS A 61 4.57 7.09 5.12
N CYS A 62 5.24 6.64 6.17
CA CYS A 62 4.70 6.67 7.54
C CYS A 62 5.80 6.92 8.56
N PHE A 63 5.41 7.42 9.72
CA PHE A 63 6.32 7.84 10.78
C PHE A 63 5.86 7.23 12.10
N ASP A 64 6.81 6.71 12.90
CA ASP A 64 6.51 6.08 14.19
C ASP A 64 6.90 6.95 15.41
N GLY A 65 7.34 8.18 15.16
CA GLY A 65 7.83 9.08 16.20
C GLY A 65 9.35 9.18 16.25
N GLU A 66 10.06 8.20 15.72
CA GLU A 66 11.53 8.17 15.66
C GLU A 66 12.05 7.94 14.24
N LYS A 67 11.46 6.97 13.56
CA LYS A 67 11.83 6.56 12.20
C LYS A 67 10.69 6.80 11.25
N TRP A 68 11.01 7.00 9.99
CA TRP A 68 10.01 6.98 8.94
C TRP A 68 10.40 6.01 7.84
N LEU A 69 9.38 5.41 7.26
CA LEU A 69 9.49 4.51 6.14
C LEU A 69 9.02 5.23 4.88
N ARG A 70 9.79 5.13 3.81
CA ARG A 70 9.32 5.43 2.46
C ARG A 70 9.40 4.16 1.63
N LEU A 71 8.31 3.80 1.01
CA LEU A 71 8.23 2.64 0.12
C LEU A 71 7.82 3.11 -1.26
N ALA A 72 8.75 3.01 -2.20
CA ALA A 72 8.53 3.34 -3.59
C ALA A 72 8.40 2.07 -4.43
N GLY A 73 7.56 2.10 -5.45
CA GLY A 73 7.39 0.98 -6.34
C GLY A 73 6.30 1.22 -7.36
N THR A 74 6.03 0.22 -8.18
CA THR A 74 4.91 0.23 -9.12
C THR A 74 3.76 -0.57 -8.54
N LEU A 75 2.56 0.01 -8.52
CA LEU A 75 1.37 -0.71 -8.10
C LEU A 75 0.73 -1.43 -9.29
N VAL A 76 0.38 -2.68 -9.08
CA VAL A 76 -0.25 -3.52 -10.10
C VAL A 76 -1.59 -4.00 -9.59
N ASP A 77 -2.66 -3.69 -10.33
CA ASP A 77 -4.00 -4.21 -10.05
C ASP A 77 -3.99 -5.73 -10.26
N ASP A 78 -4.40 -6.46 -9.24
CA ASP A 78 -4.49 -7.92 -9.29
C ASP A 78 -5.95 -8.32 -9.12
N ASP A 79 -6.60 -8.68 -10.22
CA ASP A 79 -7.99 -9.13 -10.19
C ASP A 79 -8.09 -10.59 -9.71
N ASN A 80 -7.67 -10.80 -8.47
CA ASN A 80 -7.54 -12.11 -7.83
C ASN A 80 -8.48 -12.17 -6.63
N VAL A 81 -9.55 -12.95 -6.75
CA VAL A 81 -10.55 -13.09 -5.69
C VAL A 81 -9.93 -13.59 -4.38
N ALA A 82 -8.96 -14.50 -4.44
CA ALA A 82 -8.30 -15.03 -3.25
C ALA A 82 -7.50 -13.94 -2.53
N ALA A 83 -6.82 -13.06 -3.26
CA ALA A 83 -6.09 -11.92 -2.68
C ALA A 83 -7.05 -10.91 -2.05
N LYS A 84 -8.16 -10.61 -2.73
CA LYS A 84 -9.22 -9.73 -2.19
C LYS A 84 -9.80 -10.30 -0.90
N LYS A 85 -10.10 -11.60 -0.89
CA LYS A 85 -10.62 -12.28 0.30
C LYS A 85 -9.62 -12.21 1.45
N HIS A 86 -8.34 -12.45 1.19
CA HIS A 86 -7.30 -12.38 2.21
C HIS A 86 -7.22 -10.98 2.84
N MET A 87 -7.27 -9.95 2.03
CA MET A 87 -7.28 -8.56 2.51
C MET A 87 -8.50 -8.28 3.40
N LEU A 88 -9.70 -8.70 2.96
CA LEU A 88 -10.93 -8.47 3.71
C LEU A 88 -10.99 -9.30 5.00
N ASP A 89 -10.38 -10.48 5.02
CA ASP A 89 -10.25 -11.29 6.25
C ASP A 89 -9.29 -10.61 7.23
N ASP A 90 -8.25 -9.95 6.74
CA ASP A 90 -7.28 -9.21 7.55
C ASP A 90 -7.88 -7.89 8.10
N TYR A 91 -8.83 -7.31 7.37
CA TYR A 91 -9.55 -6.08 7.74
C TYR A 91 -11.06 -6.28 7.64
N PRO A 92 -11.66 -7.08 8.55
CA PRO A 92 -13.07 -7.48 8.42
C PRO A 92 -14.06 -6.32 8.43
N GLN A 93 -13.71 -5.17 9.02
CA GLN A 93 -14.57 -3.99 9.01
C GLN A 93 -14.81 -3.44 7.59
N LEU A 94 -13.94 -3.74 6.63
CA LEU A 94 -14.12 -3.31 5.25
C LEU A 94 -15.27 -4.05 4.54
N ARG A 95 -15.71 -5.17 5.08
CA ARG A 95 -16.82 -5.94 4.51
C ARG A 95 -18.15 -5.20 4.54
N ALA A 96 -18.26 -4.12 5.31
CA ALA A 96 -19.42 -3.24 5.26
C ALA A 96 -19.55 -2.49 3.92
N MET A 97 -18.43 -2.31 3.19
CA MET A 97 -18.38 -1.54 1.96
C MET A 97 -17.85 -2.34 0.75
N TYR A 98 -17.14 -3.44 1.00
CA TYR A 98 -16.46 -4.20 -0.03
C TYR A 98 -16.73 -5.68 0.13
N ASP A 99 -16.69 -6.40 -1.01
CA ASP A 99 -16.80 -7.86 -1.08
C ASP A 99 -15.80 -8.36 -2.11
N GLU A 100 -15.22 -9.54 -1.90
CA GLU A 100 -14.23 -10.12 -2.79
C GLU A 100 -14.78 -10.42 -4.19
N ASN A 101 -16.09 -10.56 -4.31
CA ASN A 101 -16.76 -10.80 -5.61
C ASN A 101 -17.29 -9.52 -6.26
N ASP A 102 -17.19 -8.38 -5.56
CA ASP A 102 -17.59 -7.08 -6.12
C ASP A 102 -16.49 -6.58 -7.07
N PRO A 103 -16.84 -6.30 -8.35
CA PRO A 103 -15.86 -5.76 -9.31
C PRO A 103 -15.21 -4.45 -8.88
N ASN A 104 -15.86 -3.66 -8.01
CA ASN A 104 -15.30 -2.41 -7.51
C ASN A 104 -14.16 -2.63 -6.50
N THR A 105 -14.11 -3.77 -5.83
CA THR A 105 -13.04 -4.08 -4.89
C THR A 105 -11.72 -4.26 -5.65
N ALA A 106 -10.71 -3.49 -5.29
CA ALA A 106 -9.39 -3.57 -5.92
C ALA A 106 -8.31 -3.82 -4.89
N VAL A 107 -7.45 -4.78 -5.16
CA VAL A 107 -6.19 -4.98 -4.45
C VAL A 107 -5.05 -4.81 -5.44
N LEU A 108 -4.04 -4.03 -5.03
CA LEU A 108 -2.88 -3.75 -5.85
C LEU A 108 -1.64 -4.15 -5.07
N TYR A 109 -0.69 -4.80 -5.73
CA TYR A 109 0.57 -5.17 -5.08
C TYR A 109 1.73 -4.32 -5.58
N PHE A 110 2.73 -4.15 -4.71
CA PHE A 110 3.97 -3.45 -5.05
C PHE A 110 4.88 -4.36 -5.85
N LYS A 111 5.30 -3.85 -7.01
CA LYS A 111 6.30 -4.47 -7.87
C LYS A 111 7.55 -3.59 -7.91
N ASP A 112 8.73 -4.20 -7.92
CA ASP A 112 10.02 -3.49 -7.94
C ASP A 112 10.09 -2.48 -6.79
N ALA A 113 9.80 -2.95 -5.58
CA ALA A 113 9.68 -2.10 -4.41
C ALA A 113 11.03 -1.81 -3.76
N LYS A 114 11.19 -0.56 -3.31
CA LYS A 114 12.34 -0.11 -2.54
C LYS A 114 11.84 0.58 -1.29
N ALA A 115 12.14 -0.01 -0.14
CA ALA A 115 11.83 0.55 1.17
C ALA A 115 13.08 1.22 1.76
N THR A 116 12.93 2.43 2.27
CA THR A 116 13.99 3.16 2.95
C THR A 116 13.52 3.53 4.34
N PHE A 117 14.22 3.03 5.35
CA PHE A 117 14.01 3.41 6.75
C PHE A 117 15.00 4.50 7.11
N SER A 118 14.49 5.63 7.56
CA SER A 118 15.29 6.81 7.89
C SER A 118 15.02 7.28 9.32
N SER A 119 15.99 7.95 9.90
CA SER A 119 15.88 8.62 11.21
C SER A 119 16.74 9.88 11.20
N PHE A 120 16.64 10.69 12.27
CA PHE A 120 17.47 11.88 12.41
C PHE A 120 18.89 11.58 12.88
N THR A 121 19.16 10.36 13.36
CA THR A 121 20.39 10.01 14.05
C THR A 121 21.22 8.92 13.38
N ALA A 122 20.61 8.06 12.57
CA ALA A 122 21.28 6.92 11.95
C ALA A 122 21.27 7.04 10.42
N ALA A 123 22.21 6.33 9.79
CA ALA A 123 22.23 6.21 8.33
C ALA A 123 20.97 5.47 7.83
N PRO A 124 20.41 5.84 6.67
CA PRO A 124 19.27 5.14 6.11
C PRO A 124 19.57 3.68 5.79
N GLU A 125 18.58 2.81 6.02
CA GLU A 125 18.62 1.40 5.63
C GLU A 125 17.64 1.17 4.50
N THR A 126 18.06 0.39 3.50
CA THR A 126 17.27 0.13 2.30
C THR A 126 17.04 -1.36 2.13
N ILE A 127 15.78 -1.73 1.78
CA ILE A 127 15.36 -3.09 1.46
C ILE A 127 14.66 -3.04 0.11
N GLU A 128 15.04 -3.94 -0.80
CA GLU A 128 14.41 -4.07 -2.11
C GLU A 128 13.68 -5.42 -2.20
N PHE A 129 12.50 -5.41 -2.81
CA PHE A 129 11.72 -6.65 -3.01
C PHE A 129 10.73 -6.55 -4.14
#